data_b64f78ad7e9fe0fc2ca2fce2c24591f4
#
_entry.id   b64f78ad7e9fe0fc2ca2fce2c24591f4
#
_cell.length_a   1.000
_cell.length_b   1.000
_cell.length_c   1.000
_cell.angle_alpha   90.00
_cell.angle_beta   90.00
_cell.angle_gamma   90.00
#
_symmetry.space_group_name_H-M   'P 1'
#
loop_
_entity.id
_entity.type
_entity.pdbx_description
1 polymer ?
#
loop_
_entity_poly.entity_id
_entity_poly.type
_entity_poly.pdbx_seq_one_letter_code
_entity_poly.pdbx_strand_id
1 'polypeptide(L)'
;MKNVLLDSNAWLRRVTGVDKFHAAGYFGSRVIAGTGEKVNTEVYSAGGRIIPVLGDGTSEHAVQTAAVFFQVAPEATLYSFSTNTRLAGGQKHWDFFTDCVPVIDEKRISNVFFSRVENDKTAREKHAAVLAARPWLKEFWAAGNDGAGGYSKLLQVEDAIGVGAAEVLRSNKVIGGPRVYPAGHTSQTELVDFAAPGNPGVNIAAGKPSDRADILAGTSFAAPWLCAMACLVDDFFLDRTGQALSRAAMVRFFKDHCQDIGEEGKDDRAGFGLVVLPEPGEIDIERYVEVKEMEFADKDKISTWSKDAVAYCVSRGFMQGKGENFDPKAPITREEFCVVLQRVMEAM
;
A
#
# COMPACT_ATOMS: atom_id res chain seq x y z
N MET A 1 17.00 -1.70 10.65
CA MET A 1 16.79 -1.54 9.18
C MET A 1 17.66 -2.46 8.33
N LYS A 2 18.99 -2.41 8.43
CA LYS A 2 19.89 -3.25 7.59
C LYS A 2 19.63 -4.76 7.63
N ASN A 3 19.06 -5.28 8.72
CA ASN A 3 18.79 -6.72 8.88
C ASN A 3 17.49 -7.21 8.23
N VAL A 4 16.65 -6.29 7.72
CA VAL A 4 15.37 -6.64 7.07
C VAL A 4 15.51 -6.66 5.55
N LEU A 5 16.27 -5.71 5.00
CA LEU A 5 16.46 -5.62 3.55
C LEU A 5 17.51 -6.62 3.07
N LEU A 6 17.08 -7.61 2.31
CA LEU A 6 17.96 -8.61 1.72
C LEU A 6 18.70 -8.06 0.49
N ASP A 7 20.00 -8.30 0.42
CA ASP A 7 20.80 -7.95 -0.77
C ASP A 7 20.31 -8.67 -2.02
N SER A 8 19.75 -9.88 -1.85
CA SER A 8 19.13 -10.64 -2.94
C SER A 8 17.97 -9.92 -3.62
N ASN A 9 17.31 -8.96 -2.94
CA ASN A 9 16.23 -8.14 -3.48
C ASN A 9 16.66 -6.74 -3.92
N ALA A 10 17.92 -6.34 -3.73
CA ALA A 10 18.39 -5.00 -4.06
C ALA A 10 18.13 -4.64 -5.53
N TRP A 11 18.27 -5.59 -6.44
CA TRP A 11 17.99 -5.38 -7.85
C TRP A 11 16.49 -5.23 -8.17
N LEU A 12 15.59 -5.93 -7.44
CA LEU A 12 14.14 -5.75 -7.56
C LEU A 12 13.73 -4.34 -7.08
N ARG A 13 14.26 -3.89 -5.95
CA ARG A 13 14.02 -2.53 -5.45
C ARG A 13 14.48 -1.47 -6.44
N ARG A 14 15.63 -1.71 -7.10
CA ARG A 14 16.14 -0.80 -8.13
C ARG A 14 15.25 -0.77 -9.37
N VAL A 15 14.82 -1.93 -9.87
CA VAL A 15 13.96 -2.03 -11.05
C VAL A 15 12.60 -1.37 -10.81
N THR A 16 12.04 -1.49 -9.60
CA THR A 16 10.76 -0.90 -9.22
C THR A 16 10.87 0.53 -8.66
N GLY A 17 12.07 1.13 -8.64
CA GLY A 17 12.28 2.49 -8.13
C GLY A 17 12.15 2.63 -6.60
N VAL A 18 11.99 1.53 -5.87
CA VAL A 18 11.92 1.54 -4.40
C VAL A 18 13.18 2.15 -3.77
N ASP A 19 14.37 1.88 -4.34
CA ASP A 19 15.63 2.45 -3.87
C ASP A 19 15.66 3.97 -3.91
N LYS A 20 14.93 4.61 -4.82
CA LYS A 20 14.81 6.07 -4.94
C LYS A 20 14.08 6.68 -3.74
N PHE A 21 12.98 6.04 -3.33
CA PHE A 21 12.23 6.43 -2.14
C PHE A 21 13.06 6.21 -0.87
N HIS A 22 13.75 5.06 -0.75
CA HIS A 22 14.65 4.79 0.37
C HIS A 22 15.80 5.82 0.44
N ALA A 23 16.39 6.20 -0.69
CA ALA A 23 17.43 7.22 -0.74
C ALA A 23 16.93 8.60 -0.30
N ALA A 24 15.65 8.90 -0.54
CA ALA A 24 14.99 10.12 -0.09
C ALA A 24 14.47 10.07 1.36
N GLY A 25 14.63 8.93 2.06
CA GLY A 25 14.23 8.77 3.47
C GLY A 25 12.81 8.25 3.69
N TYR A 26 12.12 7.80 2.64
CA TYR A 26 10.78 7.22 2.75
C TYR A 26 10.86 5.70 2.88
N PHE A 27 10.46 5.18 4.03
CA PHE A 27 10.49 3.75 4.39
C PHE A 27 9.14 3.23 4.86
N GLY A 28 8.07 4.02 4.75
CA GLY A 28 6.72 3.70 5.20
C GLY A 28 6.46 4.03 6.68
N SER A 29 7.30 4.82 7.33
CA SER A 29 7.27 5.05 8.78
C SER A 29 5.97 5.69 9.28
N ARG A 30 5.28 6.49 8.46
CA ARG A 30 4.02 7.18 8.76
C ARG A 30 2.78 6.34 8.39
N VAL A 31 2.97 5.11 7.87
CA VAL A 31 1.88 4.33 7.27
C VAL A 31 1.56 3.10 8.10
N ILE A 32 0.27 2.86 8.27
CA ILE A 32 -0.28 1.64 8.83
C ILE A 32 -0.93 0.86 7.69
N ALA A 33 -0.45 -0.38 7.49
CA ALA A 33 -0.96 -1.31 6.49
C ALA A 33 -1.59 -2.55 7.15
N GLY A 34 -2.26 -3.37 6.35
CA GLY A 34 -2.84 -4.63 6.78
C GLY A 34 -2.53 -5.78 5.82
N THR A 35 -2.58 -7.00 6.35
CA THR A 35 -2.58 -8.22 5.56
C THR A 35 -3.77 -9.09 5.91
N GLY A 36 -4.43 -9.65 4.89
CA GLY A 36 -5.52 -10.61 5.04
C GLY A 36 -5.07 -12.00 5.49
N GLU A 37 -3.84 -12.14 5.96
CA GLU A 37 -3.26 -13.40 6.44
C GLU A 37 -2.64 -13.21 7.81
N LYS A 38 -2.73 -14.25 8.67
CA LYS A 38 -2.14 -14.20 10.00
C LYS A 38 -0.65 -14.56 9.97
N VAL A 39 0.18 -13.64 10.43
CA VAL A 39 1.62 -13.79 10.55
C VAL A 39 2.00 -14.28 11.94
N ASN A 40 2.91 -15.26 12.03
CA ASN A 40 3.52 -15.66 13.28
C ASN A 40 4.58 -14.64 13.71
N THR A 41 4.24 -13.84 14.72
CA THR A 41 5.12 -12.81 15.26
C THR A 41 6.29 -13.35 16.07
N GLU A 42 6.20 -14.59 16.59
CA GLU A 42 7.32 -15.25 17.29
C GLU A 42 8.44 -15.63 16.32
N VAL A 43 8.07 -15.93 15.06
CA VAL A 43 9.01 -16.32 14.01
C VAL A 43 9.52 -15.10 13.25
N TYR A 44 8.63 -14.12 12.99
CA TYR A 44 8.96 -12.92 12.24
C TYR A 44 8.99 -11.70 13.16
N SER A 45 10.18 -11.34 13.64
CA SER A 45 10.36 -10.10 14.40
C SER A 45 10.87 -9.00 13.48
N ALA A 46 9.98 -8.28 12.86
CA ALA A 46 10.27 -7.03 12.13
C ALA A 46 10.26 -5.85 13.10
N GLY A 47 11.10 -5.90 14.14
CA GLY A 47 11.23 -4.79 15.07
C GLY A 47 9.94 -4.35 15.77
N GLY A 48 9.00 -5.27 16.04
CA GLY A 48 7.73 -4.98 16.70
C GLY A 48 6.68 -4.29 15.83
N ARG A 49 6.85 -4.28 14.52
CA ARG A 49 5.96 -3.59 13.56
C ARG A 49 4.82 -4.45 13.03
N ILE A 50 4.78 -5.75 13.37
CA ILE A 50 3.64 -6.62 13.10
C ILE A 50 2.74 -6.66 14.33
N ILE A 51 1.49 -6.29 14.13
CA ILE A 51 0.47 -6.29 15.18
C ILE A 51 -0.58 -7.35 14.81
N PRO A 52 -0.60 -8.51 15.49
CA PRO A 52 -1.62 -9.51 15.29
C PRO A 52 -2.95 -9.00 15.87
N VAL A 53 -4.01 -9.02 15.06
CA VAL A 53 -5.31 -8.50 15.50
C VAL A 53 -6.15 -9.57 16.15
N LEU A 54 -6.20 -10.79 15.60
CA LEU A 54 -7.09 -11.83 16.08
C LEU A 54 -6.60 -13.25 15.72
N GLY A 55 -6.92 -14.21 16.57
CA GLY A 55 -6.90 -15.64 16.29
C GLY A 55 -5.55 -16.33 16.42
N ASP A 56 -5.59 -17.65 16.59
CA ASP A 56 -4.45 -18.55 16.58
C ASP A 56 -4.27 -19.16 15.19
N GLY A 57 -3.07 -19.44 14.80
CA GLY A 57 -2.75 -20.02 13.51
C GLY A 57 -1.81 -19.15 12.69
N THR A 58 -0.92 -19.81 11.99
CA THR A 58 0.04 -19.18 11.10
C THR A 58 0.29 -20.11 9.94
N SER A 59 0.57 -19.55 8.79
CA SER A 59 1.10 -20.29 7.67
C SER A 59 2.48 -19.76 7.33
N GLU A 60 3.34 -20.61 6.82
CA GLU A 60 4.62 -20.20 6.25
C GLU A 60 4.42 -19.14 5.17
N HIS A 61 3.39 -19.32 4.35
CA HIS A 61 3.00 -18.38 3.30
C HIS A 61 2.71 -16.98 3.85
N ALA A 62 1.95 -16.85 4.97
CA ALA A 62 1.69 -15.56 5.60
C ALA A 62 2.97 -14.86 6.08
N VAL A 63 3.91 -15.63 6.63
CA VAL A 63 5.22 -15.10 7.06
C VAL A 63 6.04 -14.65 5.85
N GLN A 64 6.03 -15.41 4.76
CA GLN A 64 6.73 -15.06 3.53
C GLN A 64 6.16 -13.79 2.89
N THR A 65 4.83 -13.65 2.81
CA THR A 65 4.18 -12.45 2.25
C THR A 65 4.47 -11.20 3.07
N ALA A 66 4.47 -11.30 4.40
CA ALA A 66 4.90 -10.21 5.28
C ALA A 66 6.39 -9.87 5.11
N ALA A 67 7.25 -10.88 4.97
CA ALA A 67 8.67 -10.66 4.70
C ALA A 67 8.89 -9.91 3.38
N VAL A 68 8.13 -10.24 2.34
CA VAL A 68 8.16 -9.52 1.05
C VAL A 68 7.72 -8.07 1.22
N PHE A 69 6.62 -7.80 1.93
CA PHE A 69 6.16 -6.45 2.24
C PHE A 69 7.27 -5.59 2.86
N PHE A 70 7.98 -6.13 3.85
CA PHE A 70 9.06 -5.40 4.54
C PHE A 70 10.34 -5.26 3.71
N GLN A 71 10.50 -5.96 2.57
CA GLN A 71 11.58 -5.66 1.62
C GLN A 71 11.41 -4.30 0.94
N VAL A 72 10.20 -3.75 0.96
CA VAL A 72 9.83 -2.49 0.31
C VAL A 72 9.54 -1.41 1.35
N ALA A 73 8.66 -1.66 2.32
CA ALA A 73 8.27 -0.70 3.35
C ALA A 73 8.72 -1.17 4.76
N PRO A 74 10.05 -1.15 5.06
CA PRO A 74 10.61 -1.74 6.26
C PRO A 74 10.23 -1.01 7.55
N GLU A 75 9.67 0.19 7.46
CA GLU A 75 9.25 0.99 8.61
C GLU A 75 7.74 1.12 8.78
N ALA A 76 6.94 0.58 7.86
CA ALA A 76 5.50 0.55 8.03
C ALA A 76 5.07 -0.35 9.20
N THR A 77 3.95 0.00 9.82
CA THR A 77 3.30 -0.87 10.80
C THR A 77 2.32 -1.78 10.06
N LEU A 78 2.46 -3.10 10.22
CA LEU A 78 1.62 -4.09 9.54
C LEU A 78 0.67 -4.76 10.54
N TYR A 79 -0.63 -4.54 10.37
CA TYR A 79 -1.67 -5.27 11.07
C TYR A 79 -1.93 -6.60 10.37
N SER A 80 -1.86 -7.70 11.12
CA SER A 80 -2.08 -9.04 10.60
C SER A 80 -3.49 -9.51 10.99
N PHE A 81 -4.36 -9.67 9.99
CA PHE A 81 -5.74 -10.09 10.16
C PHE A 81 -5.91 -11.58 9.89
N SER A 82 -6.52 -12.30 10.81
CA SER A 82 -6.89 -13.69 10.57
C SER A 82 -8.25 -13.75 9.88
N THR A 83 -8.25 -13.93 8.56
CA THR A 83 -9.47 -13.83 7.76
C THR A 83 -10.10 -15.17 7.37
N ASN A 84 -9.49 -16.29 7.73
CA ASN A 84 -10.04 -17.63 7.45
C ASN A 84 -9.45 -18.68 8.38
N THR A 85 -9.99 -18.82 9.56
CA THR A 85 -9.74 -20.04 10.32
C THR A 85 -11.05 -20.74 10.65
N ARG A 86 -11.41 -21.74 9.86
CA ARG A 86 -12.17 -22.86 10.41
C ARG A 86 -11.24 -23.57 11.40
N LEU A 87 -11.33 -23.20 12.65
CA LEU A 87 -10.65 -23.93 13.70
C LEU A 87 -11.41 -25.27 13.89
N ALA A 88 -10.68 -26.36 13.80
CA ALA A 88 -11.18 -27.67 14.20
C ALA A 88 -11.64 -27.56 15.67
N GLY A 89 -12.90 -27.94 15.97
CA GLY A 89 -13.40 -27.98 17.34
C GLY A 89 -14.41 -26.90 17.74
N GLY A 90 -15.07 -26.21 16.82
CA GLY A 90 -16.22 -25.35 17.15
C GLY A 90 -15.85 -23.98 17.77
N GLN A 91 -14.64 -23.53 17.62
CA GLN A 91 -14.20 -22.20 18.07
C GLN A 91 -14.66 -21.08 17.14
N LYS A 92 -14.70 -19.86 17.67
CA LYS A 92 -15.20 -18.64 17.04
C LYS A 92 -14.56 -18.40 15.67
N HIS A 93 -15.39 -18.28 14.63
CA HIS A 93 -14.96 -17.81 13.32
C HIS A 93 -14.71 -16.31 13.40
N TRP A 94 -13.51 -15.86 12.99
CA TRP A 94 -13.23 -14.46 12.80
C TRP A 94 -13.74 -14.05 11.40
N ASP A 95 -14.56 -13.02 11.35
CA ASP A 95 -15.07 -12.45 10.10
C ASP A 95 -14.32 -11.16 9.84
N PHE A 96 -13.71 -11.05 8.66
CA PHE A 96 -12.97 -9.84 8.27
C PHE A 96 -13.83 -8.58 8.40
N PHE A 97 -15.10 -8.68 8.04
CA PHE A 97 -16.01 -7.53 7.97
C PHE A 97 -16.48 -7.07 9.35
N THR A 98 -16.73 -7.98 10.26
CA THR A 98 -17.20 -7.64 11.61
C THR A 98 -16.08 -7.42 12.61
N ASP A 99 -14.93 -8.05 12.42
CA ASP A 99 -13.86 -8.07 13.42
C ASP A 99 -12.65 -7.21 12.97
N CYS A 100 -12.32 -7.17 11.68
CA CYS A 100 -11.14 -6.46 11.18
C CYS A 100 -11.46 -5.06 10.64
N VAL A 101 -12.59 -4.89 9.93
CA VAL A 101 -12.98 -3.58 9.37
C VAL A 101 -13.08 -2.48 10.45
N PRO A 102 -13.62 -2.71 11.65
CA PRO A 102 -13.60 -1.71 12.73
C PRO A 102 -12.18 -1.28 13.12
N VAL A 103 -11.21 -2.20 13.12
CA VAL A 103 -9.80 -1.89 13.38
C VAL A 103 -9.19 -1.08 12.24
N ILE A 104 -9.55 -1.41 10.98
CA ILE A 104 -9.14 -0.63 9.81
C ILE A 104 -9.59 0.82 9.94
N ASP A 105 -10.83 1.04 10.36
CA ASP A 105 -11.39 2.38 10.57
C ASP A 105 -10.71 3.12 11.73
N GLU A 106 -10.58 2.47 12.88
CA GLU A 106 -9.98 3.06 14.09
C GLU A 106 -8.52 3.45 13.86
N LYS A 107 -7.75 2.57 13.22
CA LYS A 107 -6.31 2.79 12.99
C LYS A 107 -6.00 3.50 11.68
N ARG A 108 -7.01 3.80 10.86
CA ARG A 108 -6.85 4.42 9.53
C ARG A 108 -5.88 3.64 8.63
N ILE A 109 -6.05 2.30 8.60
CA ILE A 109 -5.23 1.42 7.77
C ILE A 109 -5.57 1.65 6.31
N SER A 110 -4.68 2.33 5.59
CA SER A 110 -4.97 2.81 4.22
C SER A 110 -4.70 1.76 3.13
N ASN A 111 -3.83 0.79 3.39
CA ASN A 111 -3.38 -0.20 2.41
C ASN A 111 -3.49 -1.60 3.01
N VAL A 112 -4.21 -2.50 2.35
CA VAL A 112 -4.35 -3.90 2.77
C VAL A 112 -4.06 -4.81 1.59
N PHE A 113 -3.27 -5.87 1.78
CA PHE A 113 -3.04 -6.87 0.75
C PHE A 113 -3.64 -8.22 1.11
N PHE A 114 -4.07 -8.94 0.07
CA PHE A 114 -4.62 -10.29 0.15
C PHE A 114 -3.88 -11.19 -0.83
N SER A 115 -3.03 -12.05 -0.29
CA SER A 115 -2.21 -12.99 -1.05
C SER A 115 -2.92 -14.31 -1.30
N ARG A 116 -4.23 -14.25 -1.55
CA ARG A 116 -5.10 -15.41 -1.77
C ARG A 116 -6.10 -15.16 -2.86
N VAL A 117 -6.65 -16.24 -3.40
CA VAL A 117 -7.80 -16.21 -4.30
C VAL A 117 -9.10 -16.24 -3.47
N GLU A 118 -10.06 -15.38 -3.79
CA GLU A 118 -11.38 -15.35 -3.17
C GLU A 118 -12.45 -15.48 -4.25
N ASN A 119 -13.30 -16.50 -4.11
CA ASN A 119 -14.34 -16.84 -5.09
C ASN A 119 -15.76 -16.75 -4.52
N ASP A 120 -15.91 -16.51 -3.22
CA ASP A 120 -17.22 -16.40 -2.59
C ASP A 120 -17.97 -15.13 -3.01
N LYS A 121 -19.22 -15.29 -3.43
CA LYS A 121 -20.05 -14.17 -3.90
C LYS A 121 -20.36 -13.19 -2.75
N THR A 122 -20.67 -13.72 -1.57
CA THR A 122 -21.01 -12.89 -0.40
C THR A 122 -19.79 -12.08 0.06
N ALA A 123 -18.58 -12.68 0.02
CA ALA A 123 -17.35 -11.96 0.32
C ALA A 123 -17.15 -10.79 -0.66
N ARG A 124 -17.38 -10.99 -1.96
CA ARG A 124 -17.27 -9.91 -2.97
C ARG A 124 -18.24 -8.76 -2.69
N GLU A 125 -19.51 -9.05 -2.42
CA GLU A 125 -20.52 -8.05 -2.10
C GLU A 125 -20.13 -7.23 -0.87
N LYS A 126 -19.60 -7.90 0.17
CA LYS A 126 -19.13 -7.23 1.39
C LYS A 126 -17.88 -6.38 1.15
N HIS A 127 -16.87 -6.86 0.40
CA HIS A 127 -15.69 -6.06 0.02
C HIS A 127 -16.09 -4.84 -0.81
N ALA A 128 -17.01 -4.99 -1.76
CA ALA A 128 -17.53 -3.87 -2.52
C ALA A 128 -18.16 -2.80 -1.61
N ALA A 129 -18.97 -3.19 -0.63
CA ALA A 129 -19.55 -2.26 0.34
C ALA A 129 -18.50 -1.60 1.25
N VAL A 130 -17.47 -2.35 1.67
CA VAL A 130 -16.35 -1.82 2.46
C VAL A 130 -15.60 -0.75 1.68
N LEU A 131 -15.24 -1.03 0.42
CA LEU A 131 -14.48 -0.12 -0.43
C LEU A 131 -15.30 1.12 -0.84
N ALA A 132 -16.59 0.95 -1.17
CA ALA A 132 -17.49 2.06 -1.48
C ALA A 132 -17.61 3.07 -0.33
N ALA A 133 -17.64 2.57 0.91
CA ALA A 133 -17.72 3.41 2.10
C ALA A 133 -16.36 4.06 2.48
N ARG A 134 -15.25 3.63 1.87
CA ARG A 134 -13.88 4.03 2.27
C ARG A 134 -13.01 4.37 1.06
N PRO A 135 -13.19 5.53 0.41
CA PRO A 135 -12.41 5.92 -0.76
C PRO A 135 -10.90 6.06 -0.47
N TRP A 136 -10.52 6.08 0.79
CA TRP A 136 -9.13 6.11 1.25
C TRP A 136 -8.50 4.73 1.41
N LEU A 137 -9.31 3.66 1.53
CA LEU A 137 -8.83 2.28 1.67
C LEU A 137 -8.47 1.70 0.30
N LYS A 138 -7.32 1.06 0.21
CA LYS A 138 -6.80 0.38 -0.98
C LYS A 138 -6.60 -1.09 -0.66
N GLU A 139 -7.32 -1.97 -1.37
CA GLU A 139 -7.17 -3.42 -1.27
C GLU A 139 -6.41 -3.95 -2.50
N PHE A 140 -5.26 -4.58 -2.27
CA PHE A 140 -4.40 -5.18 -3.29
C PHE A 140 -4.60 -6.69 -3.30
N TRP A 141 -5.12 -7.23 -4.38
CA TRP A 141 -5.50 -8.62 -4.49
C TRP A 141 -4.63 -9.38 -5.50
N ALA A 142 -4.07 -10.51 -5.04
CA ALA A 142 -3.38 -11.42 -5.94
C ALA A 142 -4.33 -11.94 -7.02
N ALA A 143 -3.93 -11.85 -8.29
CA ALA A 143 -4.76 -12.28 -9.42
C ALA A 143 -5.02 -13.78 -9.45
N GLY A 144 -4.08 -14.57 -8.94
CA GLY A 144 -4.06 -16.02 -9.01
C GLY A 144 -2.89 -16.54 -9.84
N ASN A 145 -2.66 -17.86 -9.81
CA ASN A 145 -1.49 -18.48 -10.39
C ASN A 145 -1.83 -19.60 -11.39
N ASP A 146 -3.04 -19.59 -11.96
CA ASP A 146 -3.56 -20.68 -12.81
C ASP A 146 -3.45 -20.38 -14.33
N GLY A 147 -2.74 -19.31 -14.71
CA GLY A 147 -2.63 -18.90 -16.11
C GLY A 147 -4.03 -18.68 -16.71
N ALA A 148 -4.36 -19.41 -17.79
CA ALA A 148 -5.68 -19.36 -18.42
C ALA A 148 -6.77 -20.12 -17.65
N GLY A 149 -6.45 -20.78 -16.53
CA GLY A 149 -7.36 -21.69 -15.83
C GLY A 149 -8.35 -21.02 -14.87
N GLY A 150 -8.09 -19.82 -14.43
CA GLY A 150 -8.97 -19.10 -13.51
C GLY A 150 -8.27 -17.97 -12.78
N TYR A 151 -9.06 -17.11 -12.13
CA TYR A 151 -8.57 -15.94 -11.41
C TYR A 151 -9.41 -15.69 -10.14
N SER A 152 -8.88 -14.87 -9.23
CA SER A 152 -9.62 -14.44 -8.04
C SER A 152 -10.87 -13.65 -8.44
N LYS A 153 -12.05 -14.16 -8.10
CA LYS A 153 -13.32 -13.50 -8.44
C LYS A 153 -13.51 -12.17 -7.71
N LEU A 154 -12.70 -11.91 -6.68
CA LEU A 154 -12.73 -10.62 -6.02
C LEU A 154 -12.27 -9.47 -6.92
N LEU A 155 -11.46 -9.73 -7.93
CA LEU A 155 -11.10 -8.73 -8.94
C LEU A 155 -12.30 -8.16 -9.71
N GLN A 156 -13.47 -8.81 -9.64
CA GLN A 156 -14.73 -8.26 -10.17
C GLN A 156 -15.31 -7.12 -9.33
N VAL A 157 -14.76 -6.85 -8.15
CA VAL A 157 -15.10 -5.66 -7.36
C VAL A 157 -14.40 -4.45 -7.99
N GLU A 158 -15.17 -3.47 -8.47
CA GLU A 158 -14.70 -2.33 -9.26
C GLU A 158 -13.54 -1.56 -8.63
N ASP A 159 -13.57 -1.48 -7.31
CA ASP A 159 -12.59 -0.73 -6.51
C ASP A 159 -11.44 -1.59 -5.96
N ALA A 160 -11.41 -2.89 -6.22
CA ALA A 160 -10.30 -3.75 -5.86
C ALA A 160 -9.13 -3.56 -6.84
N ILE A 161 -7.90 -3.56 -6.35
CA ILE A 161 -6.70 -3.42 -7.18
C ILE A 161 -6.16 -4.82 -7.48
N GLY A 162 -6.28 -5.25 -8.72
CA GLY A 162 -5.80 -6.54 -9.21
C GLY A 162 -4.30 -6.54 -9.47
N VAL A 163 -3.56 -7.48 -8.87
CA VAL A 163 -2.10 -7.53 -8.95
C VAL A 163 -1.63 -8.80 -9.65
N GLY A 164 -1.02 -8.62 -10.83
CA GLY A 164 -0.30 -9.65 -11.57
C GLY A 164 1.15 -9.75 -11.12
N ALA A 165 1.79 -10.89 -11.40
CA ALA A 165 3.19 -11.10 -11.14
C ALA A 165 4.04 -10.75 -12.37
N ALA A 166 5.07 -9.93 -12.16
CA ALA A 166 6.16 -9.76 -13.10
C ALA A 166 7.32 -10.69 -12.72
N GLU A 167 7.86 -11.40 -13.69
CA GLU A 167 9.13 -12.10 -13.56
C GLU A 167 10.25 -11.16 -13.99
N VAL A 168 11.10 -10.84 -13.05
CA VAL A 168 12.24 -9.96 -13.27
C VAL A 168 13.49 -10.83 -13.27
N LEU A 169 14.14 -10.96 -14.41
CA LEU A 169 15.36 -11.78 -14.54
C LEU A 169 16.61 -10.96 -14.28
N ARG A 170 17.39 -11.43 -13.32
CA ARG A 170 18.74 -10.93 -13.08
C ARG A 170 19.68 -11.46 -14.16
N SER A 171 20.02 -10.61 -15.11
CA SER A 171 21.00 -10.99 -16.13
C SER A 171 22.24 -10.11 -16.06
N ASN A 172 23.36 -10.71 -15.68
CA ASN A 172 24.68 -10.11 -15.81
C ASN A 172 25.21 -10.13 -17.25
N LYS A 173 24.44 -10.70 -18.20
CA LYS A 173 24.86 -10.96 -19.58
C LYS A 173 24.02 -10.26 -20.65
N VAL A 174 23.02 -9.46 -20.27
CA VAL A 174 22.15 -8.79 -21.25
C VAL A 174 22.60 -7.36 -21.46
N ILE A 175 23.04 -7.08 -22.66
CA ILE A 175 23.19 -5.72 -23.20
C ILE A 175 21.77 -5.14 -23.25
N GLY A 176 21.44 -4.16 -22.41
CA GLY A 176 20.13 -3.48 -22.41
C GLY A 176 19.37 -3.46 -21.09
N GLY A 177 19.92 -4.01 -20.00
CA GLY A 177 19.27 -3.94 -18.67
C GLY A 177 18.51 -5.20 -18.26
N PRO A 178 17.80 -5.18 -17.10
CA PRO A 178 17.03 -6.31 -16.62
C PRO A 178 15.87 -6.63 -17.57
N ARG A 179 15.64 -7.91 -17.86
CA ARG A 179 14.45 -8.34 -18.59
C ARG A 179 13.30 -8.48 -17.62
N VAL A 180 12.19 -7.80 -17.91
CA VAL A 180 10.96 -7.87 -17.16
C VAL A 180 9.85 -8.30 -18.12
N TYR A 181 9.05 -9.27 -17.71
CA TYR A 181 7.89 -9.73 -18.47
C TYR A 181 6.81 -10.27 -17.52
N PRO A 182 5.55 -10.33 -17.97
CA PRO A 182 4.49 -10.93 -17.17
C PRO A 182 4.83 -12.40 -16.86
N ALA A 183 4.74 -12.78 -15.59
CA ALA A 183 5.01 -14.15 -15.20
C ALA A 183 3.98 -15.12 -15.82
N GLY A 184 4.46 -16.20 -16.42
CA GLY A 184 3.59 -17.14 -17.15
C GLY A 184 2.51 -17.81 -16.32
N HIS A 185 2.68 -17.86 -14.99
CA HIS A 185 1.68 -18.41 -14.06
C HIS A 185 0.60 -17.40 -13.67
N THR A 186 0.79 -16.08 -13.87
CA THR A 186 -0.25 -15.11 -13.55
C THR A 186 -1.58 -15.46 -14.23
N SER A 187 -2.65 -15.47 -13.46
CA SER A 187 -3.99 -15.72 -13.98
C SER A 187 -4.41 -14.64 -14.97
N GLN A 188 -4.87 -15.09 -16.14
CA GLN A 188 -5.21 -14.22 -17.26
C GLN A 188 -6.61 -13.64 -17.07
N THR A 189 -6.69 -12.33 -16.94
CA THR A 189 -7.96 -11.59 -16.86
C THR A 189 -7.72 -10.09 -17.09
N GLU A 190 -8.64 -9.45 -17.83
CA GLU A 190 -8.67 -7.98 -18.02
C GLU A 190 -8.77 -7.18 -16.71
N LEU A 191 -9.10 -7.86 -15.60
CA LEU A 191 -9.26 -7.28 -14.27
C LEU A 191 -7.93 -7.14 -13.51
N VAL A 192 -6.80 -7.56 -14.07
CA VAL A 192 -5.49 -7.19 -13.55
C VAL A 192 -5.25 -5.72 -13.84
N ASP A 193 -4.87 -4.95 -12.82
CA ASP A 193 -4.58 -3.53 -12.97
C ASP A 193 -3.09 -3.27 -13.15
N PHE A 194 -2.25 -3.90 -12.33
CA PHE A 194 -0.82 -3.66 -12.31
C PHE A 194 -0.03 -4.94 -12.06
N ALA A 195 1.22 -4.93 -12.49
CA ALA A 195 2.18 -5.95 -12.14
C ALA A 195 3.20 -5.45 -11.12
N ALA A 196 3.68 -6.37 -10.30
CA ALA A 196 4.80 -6.17 -9.40
C ALA A 196 5.68 -7.42 -9.36
N PRO A 197 6.92 -7.36 -8.84
CA PRO A 197 7.78 -8.54 -8.77
C PRO A 197 7.12 -9.71 -8.05
N GLY A 198 6.96 -10.83 -8.77
CA GLY A 198 6.42 -12.08 -8.26
C GLY A 198 7.49 -13.10 -7.87
N ASN A 199 8.78 -12.73 -7.98
CA ASN A 199 9.92 -13.61 -7.70
C ASN A 199 10.93 -13.04 -6.69
N PRO A 200 10.45 -12.47 -5.54
CA PRO A 200 11.35 -11.96 -4.51
C PRO A 200 12.06 -13.10 -3.76
N GLY A 201 13.21 -12.78 -3.19
CA GLY A 201 13.89 -13.64 -2.24
C GLY A 201 13.42 -13.41 -0.82
N VAL A 202 13.30 -14.46 -0.03
CA VAL A 202 13.05 -14.39 1.41
C VAL A 202 14.00 -15.31 2.16
N ASN A 203 14.38 -14.93 3.36
CA ASN A 203 15.23 -15.73 4.23
C ASN A 203 14.44 -16.47 5.31
N ILE A 204 13.30 -17.02 4.91
CA ILE A 204 12.39 -17.76 5.79
C ILE A 204 12.13 -19.12 5.14
N ALA A 205 12.57 -20.18 5.82
CA ALA A 205 12.31 -21.55 5.43
C ALA A 205 11.48 -22.25 6.52
N ALA A 206 10.42 -22.97 6.11
CA ALA A 206 9.52 -23.66 7.03
C ALA A 206 8.99 -22.76 8.16
N GLY A 207 8.68 -21.48 7.84
CA GLY A 207 8.18 -20.49 8.80
C GLY A 207 9.18 -20.01 9.85
N LYS A 208 10.48 -20.28 9.66
CA LYS A 208 11.55 -19.85 10.57
C LYS A 208 12.60 -19.03 9.81
N PRO A 209 13.29 -18.08 10.49
CA PRO A 209 14.43 -17.39 9.90
C PRO A 209 15.47 -18.38 9.37
N SER A 210 16.01 -18.10 8.19
CA SER A 210 17.02 -18.91 7.51
C SER A 210 18.16 -18.03 7.04
N ASP A 211 19.39 -18.56 7.04
CA ASP A 211 20.57 -17.87 6.52
C ASP A 211 20.60 -17.86 4.97
N ARG A 212 19.72 -18.65 4.34
CA ARG A 212 19.61 -18.76 2.89
C ARG A 212 18.34 -18.10 2.40
N ALA A 213 18.44 -17.26 1.39
CA ALA A 213 17.29 -16.71 0.70
C ALA A 213 16.73 -17.73 -0.30
N ASP A 214 15.45 -18.07 -0.14
CA ASP A 214 14.69 -18.83 -1.14
C ASP A 214 14.00 -17.84 -2.10
N ILE A 215 14.04 -18.16 -3.40
CA ILE A 215 13.31 -17.39 -4.41
C ILE A 215 11.88 -17.91 -4.46
N LEU A 216 10.94 -17.02 -4.22
CA LEU A 216 9.51 -17.31 -4.28
C LEU A 216 8.99 -17.15 -5.71
N ALA A 217 7.79 -17.64 -5.99
CA ALA A 217 7.09 -17.38 -7.24
C ALA A 217 5.58 -17.34 -7.03
N GLY A 218 4.93 -16.26 -7.48
CA GLY A 218 3.49 -16.15 -7.42
C GLY A 218 2.98 -14.71 -7.28
N THR A 219 1.73 -14.51 -7.69
CA THR A 219 1.00 -13.26 -7.47
C THR A 219 0.80 -12.96 -5.98
N SER A 220 0.84 -14.00 -5.13
CA SER A 220 0.83 -13.86 -3.67
C SER A 220 2.01 -13.05 -3.13
N PHE A 221 3.09 -12.89 -3.89
CA PHE A 221 4.25 -12.09 -3.53
C PHE A 221 4.28 -10.74 -4.25
N ALA A 222 3.64 -10.65 -5.40
CA ALA A 222 3.44 -9.39 -6.12
C ALA A 222 2.49 -8.45 -5.37
N ALA A 223 1.39 -8.95 -4.82
CA ALA A 223 0.41 -8.14 -4.09
C ALA A 223 1.02 -7.42 -2.86
N PRO A 224 1.75 -8.08 -1.94
CA PRO A 224 2.42 -7.39 -0.83
C PRO A 224 3.52 -6.43 -1.29
N TRP A 225 4.23 -6.74 -2.39
CA TRP A 225 5.23 -5.82 -2.96
C TRP A 225 4.58 -4.52 -3.43
N LEU A 226 3.50 -4.60 -4.22
CA LEU A 226 2.78 -3.41 -4.69
C LEU A 226 2.11 -2.64 -3.56
N CYS A 227 1.50 -3.34 -2.59
CA CYS A 227 0.93 -2.71 -1.40
C CYS A 227 1.99 -1.93 -0.60
N ALA A 228 3.18 -2.50 -0.45
CA ALA A 228 4.28 -1.83 0.22
C ALA A 228 4.82 -0.63 -0.58
N MET A 229 4.82 -0.69 -1.93
CA MET A 229 5.10 0.49 -2.77
C MET A 229 4.07 1.59 -2.55
N ALA A 230 2.78 1.25 -2.42
CA ALA A 230 1.75 2.21 -2.05
C ALA A 230 2.01 2.83 -0.67
N CYS A 231 2.54 2.06 0.28
CA CYS A 231 2.94 2.61 1.59
C CYS A 231 4.09 3.62 1.47
N LEU A 232 5.07 3.41 0.59
CA LEU A 232 6.13 4.41 0.35
C LEU A 232 5.56 5.70 -0.27
N VAL A 233 4.65 5.56 -1.23
CA VAL A 233 3.96 6.70 -1.85
C VAL A 233 3.12 7.44 -0.82
N ASP A 234 2.33 6.74 -0.01
CA ASP A 234 1.55 7.35 1.06
C ASP A 234 2.45 8.03 2.12
N ASP A 235 3.62 7.44 2.47
CA ASP A 235 4.61 8.05 3.37
C ASP A 235 5.12 9.38 2.82
N PHE A 236 5.43 9.42 1.52
CA PHE A 236 5.81 10.66 0.82
C PHE A 236 4.70 11.71 0.84
N PHE A 237 3.46 11.34 0.47
CA PHE A 237 2.35 12.30 0.44
C PHE A 237 1.95 12.77 1.84
N LEU A 238 1.98 11.90 2.85
CA LEU A 238 1.78 12.28 4.26
C LEU A 238 2.83 13.30 4.72
N ASP A 239 4.10 13.10 4.36
CA ASP A 239 5.17 14.04 4.66
C ASP A 239 4.94 15.41 4.01
N ARG A 240 4.55 15.43 2.73
CA ARG A 240 4.46 16.65 1.93
C ARG A 240 3.14 17.39 2.08
N THR A 241 2.03 16.66 2.27
CA THR A 241 0.67 17.22 2.22
C THR A 241 -0.16 16.95 3.46
N GLY A 242 0.28 16.06 4.34
CA GLY A 242 -0.46 15.59 5.50
C GLY A 242 -1.56 14.59 5.19
N GLN A 243 -1.69 14.15 3.95
CA GLN A 243 -2.74 13.24 3.53
C GLN A 243 -2.14 12.11 2.72
N ALA A 244 -2.55 10.87 3.03
CA ALA A 244 -2.32 9.75 2.14
C ALA A 244 -3.21 9.88 0.89
N LEU A 245 -2.78 9.29 -0.22
CA LEU A 245 -3.59 9.30 -1.43
C LEU A 245 -4.91 8.54 -1.25
N SER A 246 -5.97 9.06 -1.85
CA SER A 246 -7.19 8.28 -2.04
C SER A 246 -6.92 7.09 -2.95
N ARG A 247 -7.80 6.07 -2.94
CA ARG A 247 -7.67 4.91 -3.84
C ARG A 247 -7.59 5.34 -5.31
N ALA A 248 -8.47 6.22 -5.75
CA ALA A 248 -8.48 6.72 -7.12
C ALA A 248 -7.18 7.45 -7.49
N ALA A 249 -6.65 8.26 -6.57
CA ALA A 249 -5.38 8.97 -6.77
C ALA A 249 -4.20 8.01 -6.81
N MET A 250 -4.16 6.97 -5.98
CA MET A 250 -3.11 5.94 -6.01
C MET A 250 -3.14 5.14 -7.31
N VAL A 251 -4.32 4.74 -7.78
CA VAL A 251 -4.47 4.05 -9.07
C VAL A 251 -3.99 4.95 -10.21
N ARG A 252 -4.32 6.23 -10.20
CA ARG A 252 -3.82 7.21 -11.19
C ARG A 252 -2.31 7.35 -11.09
N PHE A 253 -1.74 7.48 -9.88
CA PHE A 253 -0.31 7.55 -9.66
C PHE A 253 0.41 6.34 -10.24
N PHE A 254 -0.07 5.13 -9.98
CA PHE A 254 0.52 3.92 -10.53
C PHE A 254 0.40 3.83 -12.04
N LYS A 255 -0.74 4.23 -12.63
CA LYS A 255 -0.89 4.30 -14.11
C LYS A 255 0.12 5.23 -14.75
N ASP A 256 0.35 6.40 -14.16
CA ASP A 256 1.30 7.39 -14.67
C ASP A 256 2.76 6.91 -14.58
N HIS A 257 3.03 5.93 -13.70
CA HIS A 257 4.37 5.42 -13.41
C HIS A 257 4.49 3.91 -13.68
N CYS A 258 3.79 3.40 -14.69
CA CYS A 258 3.95 2.05 -15.18
C CYS A 258 4.96 1.98 -16.32
N GLN A 259 5.74 0.90 -16.32
CA GLN A 259 6.45 0.41 -17.51
C GLN A 259 5.59 -0.67 -18.14
N ASP A 260 5.18 -0.45 -19.37
CA ASP A 260 4.49 -1.48 -20.15
C ASP A 260 5.38 -2.72 -20.33
N ILE A 261 4.84 -3.88 -20.01
CA ILE A 261 5.50 -5.17 -20.12
C ILE A 261 4.53 -6.19 -20.69
N GLY A 262 4.95 -6.98 -21.67
CA GLY A 262 4.07 -7.94 -22.32
C GLY A 262 3.55 -7.43 -23.67
N GLU A 263 2.25 -7.51 -23.89
CA GLU A 263 1.59 -6.94 -25.06
C GLU A 263 1.40 -5.43 -24.89
N GLU A 264 1.46 -4.67 -25.99
CA GLU A 264 1.34 -3.21 -25.95
C GLU A 264 0.00 -2.75 -25.35
N GLY A 265 0.06 -1.88 -24.33
CA GLY A 265 -1.09 -1.35 -23.63
C GLY A 265 -1.51 -2.23 -22.44
N LYS A 266 -2.77 -2.09 -22.00
CA LYS A 266 -3.29 -2.90 -20.89
C LYS A 266 -3.51 -4.35 -21.37
N ASP A 267 -2.78 -5.29 -20.78
CA ASP A 267 -2.92 -6.72 -21.05
C ASP A 267 -3.55 -7.50 -19.88
N ASP A 268 -3.85 -8.78 -20.10
CA ASP A 268 -4.57 -9.64 -19.17
C ASP A 268 -3.71 -10.28 -18.06
N ARG A 269 -2.41 -10.00 -17.99
CA ARG A 269 -1.46 -10.53 -17.00
C ARG A 269 -0.75 -9.44 -16.21
N ALA A 270 -0.37 -8.35 -16.87
CA ALA A 270 0.36 -7.24 -16.29
C ALA A 270 -0.53 -6.01 -16.04
N GLY A 271 -1.76 -6.00 -16.57
CA GLY A 271 -2.61 -4.82 -16.52
C GLY A 271 -1.99 -3.65 -17.29
N PHE A 272 -1.80 -2.51 -16.64
CA PHE A 272 -1.09 -1.35 -17.21
C PHE A 272 0.43 -1.51 -17.21
N GLY A 273 0.97 -2.58 -16.64
CA GLY A 273 2.39 -2.90 -16.61
C GLY A 273 3.01 -2.96 -15.23
N LEU A 274 4.34 -3.05 -15.17
CA LEU A 274 5.12 -3.01 -13.94
C LEU A 274 5.13 -1.60 -13.37
N VAL A 275 4.71 -1.44 -12.12
CA VAL A 275 4.83 -0.15 -11.43
C VAL A 275 6.30 0.15 -11.12
N VAL A 276 6.76 1.34 -11.52
CA VAL A 276 8.13 1.83 -11.28
C VAL A 276 8.05 3.21 -10.64
N LEU A 277 8.40 3.32 -9.37
CA LEU A 277 8.35 4.58 -8.65
C LEU A 277 9.33 5.60 -9.25
N PRO A 278 8.92 6.86 -9.45
CA PRO A 278 9.78 7.94 -9.94
C PRO A 278 10.75 8.43 -8.86
N GLU A 279 11.62 9.37 -9.17
CA GLU A 279 12.34 10.14 -8.15
C GLU A 279 11.32 10.98 -7.35
N PRO A 280 11.33 10.92 -6.00
CA PRO A 280 10.38 11.70 -5.19
C PRO A 280 10.37 13.20 -5.48
N GLY A 281 11.52 13.77 -5.85
CA GLY A 281 11.65 15.19 -6.22
C GLY A 281 11.02 15.56 -7.56
N GLU A 282 10.65 14.58 -8.39
CA GLU A 282 10.04 14.80 -9.71
C GLU A 282 8.51 14.61 -9.68
N ILE A 283 7.94 14.25 -8.51
CA ILE A 283 6.52 14.03 -8.37
C ILE A 283 5.77 15.36 -8.37
N ASP A 284 4.89 15.55 -9.34
CA ASP A 284 3.91 16.62 -9.35
C ASP A 284 2.79 16.30 -8.34
N ILE A 285 2.93 16.85 -7.13
CA ILE A 285 2.01 16.60 -6.02
C ILE A 285 0.59 17.04 -6.35
N GLU A 286 0.43 18.21 -7.01
CA GLU A 286 -0.88 18.81 -7.32
C GLU A 286 -1.71 17.92 -8.25
N ARG A 287 -1.07 17.08 -9.04
CA ARG A 287 -1.73 16.13 -9.94
C ARG A 287 -2.51 15.04 -9.20
N TYR A 288 -2.10 14.69 -7.97
CA TYR A 288 -2.65 13.54 -7.23
C TYR A 288 -3.41 13.92 -5.97
N VAL A 289 -3.13 15.09 -5.43
CA VAL A 289 -3.86 15.60 -4.27
C VAL A 289 -4.98 16.49 -4.79
N GLU A 290 -6.22 16.12 -4.47
CA GLU A 290 -7.29 17.10 -4.54
C GLU A 290 -6.96 18.17 -3.50
N VAL A 291 -6.42 19.30 -3.95
CA VAL A 291 -6.39 20.49 -3.12
C VAL A 291 -7.86 20.78 -2.84
N LYS A 292 -8.34 20.43 -1.63
CA LYS A 292 -9.61 20.96 -1.17
C LYS A 292 -9.48 22.46 -1.35
N GLU A 293 -10.12 23.02 -2.37
CA GLU A 293 -10.24 24.46 -2.44
C GLU A 293 -10.69 24.92 -1.06
N MET A 294 -9.97 25.86 -0.53
CA MET A 294 -10.36 26.44 0.77
C MET A 294 -11.77 26.98 0.59
N GLU A 295 -12.76 26.28 1.13
CA GLU A 295 -14.18 26.65 1.05
C GLU A 295 -14.52 27.81 2.00
N PHE A 296 -13.60 28.77 2.18
CA PHE A 296 -13.87 29.94 2.98
C PHE A 296 -14.47 31.02 2.09
N ALA A 297 -15.56 31.62 2.55
CA ALA A 297 -16.24 32.69 1.83
C ALA A 297 -15.34 33.92 1.60
N ASP A 298 -14.30 34.06 2.41
CA ASP A 298 -13.32 35.15 2.37
C ASP A 298 -11.92 34.73 1.86
N LYS A 299 -11.81 33.60 1.14
CA LYS A 299 -10.54 33.09 0.59
C LYS A 299 -9.78 34.12 -0.24
N ASP A 300 -10.48 35.01 -0.91
CA ASP A 300 -9.89 36.07 -1.72
C ASP A 300 -9.17 37.16 -0.89
N LYS A 301 -9.45 37.24 0.40
CA LYS A 301 -8.77 38.17 1.34
C LYS A 301 -7.43 37.62 1.83
N ILE A 302 -7.11 36.35 1.56
CA ILE A 302 -5.84 35.73 1.90
C ILE A 302 -4.76 36.35 1.01
N SER A 303 -3.73 36.89 1.64
CA SER A 303 -2.60 37.49 0.90
C SER A 303 -1.87 36.45 0.04
N THR A 304 -1.47 36.82 -1.17
CA THR A 304 -0.80 35.93 -2.13
C THR A 304 0.42 35.23 -1.51
N TRP A 305 1.23 35.96 -0.72
CA TRP A 305 2.42 35.40 -0.07
C TRP A 305 2.15 34.34 0.98
N SER A 306 0.92 34.27 1.53
CA SER A 306 0.55 33.30 2.58
C SER A 306 -0.42 32.22 2.11
N LYS A 307 -0.87 32.25 0.85
CA LYS A 307 -1.86 31.30 0.32
C LYS A 307 -1.44 29.84 0.53
N ASP A 308 -0.23 29.49 0.17
CA ASP A 308 0.27 28.11 0.28
C ASP A 308 0.41 27.67 1.74
N ALA A 309 0.90 28.58 2.60
CA ALA A 309 1.02 28.29 4.04
C ALA A 309 -0.35 28.12 4.71
N VAL A 310 -1.35 28.92 4.33
CA VAL A 310 -2.72 28.79 4.84
C VAL A 310 -3.34 27.51 4.33
N ALA A 311 -3.21 27.19 3.03
CA ALA A 311 -3.70 25.94 2.45
C ALA A 311 -3.07 24.74 3.14
N TYR A 312 -1.78 24.77 3.39
CA TYR A 312 -1.05 23.74 4.14
C TYR A 312 -1.59 23.55 5.57
N CYS A 313 -1.72 24.64 6.34
CA CYS A 313 -2.19 24.58 7.71
C CYS A 313 -3.65 24.13 7.84
N VAL A 314 -4.49 24.52 6.88
CA VAL A 314 -5.91 24.14 6.85
C VAL A 314 -6.06 22.68 6.43
N SER A 315 -5.36 22.23 5.40
CA SER A 315 -5.39 20.83 4.94
C SER A 315 -4.91 19.84 6.00
N ARG A 316 -3.94 20.26 6.82
CA ARG A 316 -3.43 19.51 7.98
C ARG A 316 -4.34 19.59 9.22
N GLY A 317 -5.38 20.42 9.21
CA GLY A 317 -6.20 20.67 10.37
C GLY A 317 -5.51 21.44 11.49
N PHE A 318 -4.31 22.01 11.24
CA PHE A 318 -3.59 22.83 12.22
C PHE A 318 -4.36 24.11 12.51
N MET A 319 -4.87 24.75 11.47
CA MET A 319 -5.75 25.91 11.55
C MET A 319 -7.13 25.59 10.97
N GLN A 320 -8.16 26.21 11.56
CA GLN A 320 -9.53 26.09 11.12
C GLN A 320 -10.11 27.50 11.02
N GLY A 321 -11.09 27.69 10.13
CA GLY A 321 -11.85 28.93 10.04
C GLY A 321 -12.85 29.09 11.19
N LYS A 322 -13.49 30.24 11.24
CA LYS A 322 -14.62 30.57 12.11
C LYS A 322 -15.92 30.54 11.30
N GLY A 323 -16.61 29.38 11.33
CA GLY A 323 -17.77 29.17 10.48
C GLY A 323 -17.36 29.10 8.99
N GLU A 324 -17.97 29.96 8.15
CA GLU A 324 -17.69 30.01 6.71
C GLU A 324 -16.47 30.86 6.33
N ASN A 325 -15.82 31.56 7.28
CA ASN A 325 -14.69 32.46 7.04
C ASN A 325 -13.40 31.94 7.67
N PHE A 326 -12.27 32.26 7.03
CA PHE A 326 -10.93 32.04 7.58
C PHE A 326 -10.46 33.22 8.44
N ASP A 327 -10.95 34.42 8.14
CA ASP A 327 -10.58 35.69 8.77
C ASP A 327 -9.05 35.97 8.75
N PRO A 328 -8.42 36.00 7.56
CA PRO A 328 -6.96 35.99 7.41
C PRO A 328 -6.24 37.21 8.00
N LYS A 329 -6.96 38.25 8.36
CA LYS A 329 -6.44 39.48 8.96
C LYS A 329 -6.82 39.64 10.45
N ALA A 330 -7.58 38.71 10.99
CA ALA A 330 -7.97 38.74 12.40
C ALA A 330 -6.76 38.40 13.30
N PRO A 331 -6.66 39.01 14.51
CA PRO A 331 -5.67 38.59 15.48
C PRO A 331 -5.96 37.16 15.96
N ILE A 332 -4.93 36.37 16.17
CA ILE A 332 -5.00 35.07 16.84
C ILE A 332 -4.90 35.30 18.37
N THR A 333 -5.79 34.70 19.14
CA THR A 333 -5.69 34.72 20.60
C THR A 333 -4.58 33.77 21.09
N ARG A 334 -4.13 33.97 22.36
CA ARG A 334 -3.16 33.05 22.99
C ARG A 334 -3.71 31.62 23.09
N GLU A 335 -5.01 31.48 23.36
CA GLU A 335 -5.67 30.18 23.44
C GLU A 335 -5.71 29.49 22.08
N GLU A 336 -6.12 30.20 21.04
CA GLU A 336 -6.11 29.67 19.66
C GLU A 336 -4.69 29.25 19.21
N PHE A 337 -3.67 30.06 19.54
CA PHE A 337 -2.28 29.71 19.25
C PHE A 337 -1.83 28.43 19.99
N CYS A 338 -2.21 28.25 21.26
CA CYS A 338 -1.91 27.02 22.00
C CYS A 338 -2.55 25.79 21.34
N VAL A 339 -3.79 25.90 20.86
CA VAL A 339 -4.48 24.81 20.15
C VAL A 339 -3.79 24.48 18.84
N VAL A 340 -3.38 25.50 18.06
CA VAL A 340 -2.60 25.28 16.82
C VAL A 340 -1.29 24.58 17.13
N LEU A 341 -0.55 25.05 18.13
CA LEU A 341 0.72 24.46 18.53
C LEU A 341 0.57 23.00 19.00
N GLN A 342 -0.44 22.70 19.80
CA GLN A 342 -0.76 21.33 20.23
C GLN A 342 -0.99 20.42 19.01
N ARG A 343 -1.84 20.82 18.06
CA ARG A 343 -2.13 20.04 16.86
C ARG A 343 -0.88 19.78 16.00
N VAL A 344 0.01 20.77 15.91
CA VAL A 344 1.30 20.61 15.22
C VAL A 344 2.18 19.58 15.94
N MET A 345 2.27 19.65 17.28
CA MET A 345 3.09 18.73 18.06
C MET A 345 2.53 17.28 18.05
N GLU A 346 1.22 17.11 18.01
CA GLU A 346 0.56 15.80 17.91
C GLU A 346 0.76 15.15 16.52
N ALA A 347 1.07 15.95 15.49
CA ALA A 347 1.31 15.48 14.13
C ALA A 347 2.80 15.22 13.82
N MET A 348 3.72 15.57 14.72
CA MET A 348 5.17 15.30 14.61
C MET A 348 5.52 13.93 15.19
#